data_c1d93ec6880f195f12ed2f7b7407f6d3
#
_entry.id   c1d93ec6880f195f12ed2f7b7407f6d3
#
_cell.length_a   1.000
_cell.length_b   1.000
_cell.length_c   1.000
_cell.angle_alpha   90.00
_cell.angle_beta   90.00
_cell.angle_gamma   90.00
#
_symmetry.space_group_name_H-M   'P 1'
#
loop_
_entity.id
_entity.type
_entity.pdbx_description
1 polymer ?
#
loop_
_entity_poly.entity_id
_entity_poly.type
_entity_poly.pdbx_seq_one_letter_code
_entity_poly.pdbx_strand_id
1 'polypeptide(L)'
;MEKSVPYRAEYIWIDGTEPLPLMRSKTKILADDEEPGIWGFDGSSTNQAVGHDSDRVLRPVFLCPDPIRSGPDVLVLCDVLNTDMTPHVSNTRAACATVAKKFAKHDTWFGLEQEYTFFQNNRPLGWPENGYPAPQGPYYCGVGADEVFGRAIVEAHTTACMEAGLKISGTNAEVMPGQWEFQIGPAGTVEVGDHLWMARYLLYRVAEDFGVNASIVAKPIRGDWNGAGCHTNFSTVEMRENWDAIITACESLGQPGKPEEHLECYGIGKEDRLTGHHETAPWWEYRYGISNRGASVRIPWQVAADKKGYVEDRRPSANMDPYKVARVITNTVCTALEKGLKPAKPAKATAKKTTR
;
A
#
# COMPACT_ATOMS: atom_id res chain seq x y z
N MET A 1 7.30 -8.14 -46.20
CA MET A 1 6.81 -7.25 -45.14
C MET A 1 6.20 -8.17 -44.11
N GLU A 2 6.85 -8.32 -42.94
CA GLU A 2 6.21 -8.94 -41.81
C GLU A 2 4.94 -8.15 -41.49
N LYS A 3 3.83 -8.85 -41.29
CA LYS A 3 2.59 -8.18 -40.90
C LYS A 3 2.79 -7.63 -39.49
N SER A 4 2.73 -6.31 -39.36
CA SER A 4 2.57 -5.62 -38.08
C SER A 4 1.44 -6.28 -37.28
N VAL A 5 1.73 -6.74 -36.06
CA VAL A 5 0.73 -7.38 -35.20
C VAL A 5 0.32 -6.36 -34.14
N PRO A 6 -0.92 -5.84 -34.21
CA PRO A 6 -1.37 -4.88 -33.21
C PRO A 6 -1.39 -5.51 -31.81
N TYR A 7 -1.18 -4.68 -30.78
CA TYR A 7 -1.17 -5.10 -29.41
C TYR A 7 -2.17 -4.30 -28.55
N ARG A 8 -2.47 -4.82 -27.37
CA ARG A 8 -3.37 -4.19 -26.40
C ARG A 8 -2.57 -3.37 -25.39
N ALA A 9 -2.97 -2.12 -25.20
CA ALA A 9 -2.51 -1.28 -24.10
C ALA A 9 -3.70 -1.09 -23.13
N GLU A 10 -3.62 -1.69 -21.96
CA GLU A 10 -4.63 -1.58 -20.90
C GLU A 10 -4.33 -0.35 -20.05
N TYR A 11 -5.09 0.72 -20.27
CA TYR A 11 -4.97 1.96 -19.51
C TYR A 11 -5.69 1.83 -18.17
N ILE A 12 -4.96 2.00 -17.08
CA ILE A 12 -5.42 1.83 -15.70
C ILE A 12 -5.32 3.17 -14.99
N TRP A 13 -6.35 3.57 -14.27
CA TRP A 13 -6.33 4.79 -13.47
C TRP A 13 -7.14 4.65 -12.19
N ILE A 14 -6.96 5.60 -11.28
CA ILE A 14 -7.66 5.69 -10.02
C ILE A 14 -8.76 6.74 -10.16
N ASP A 15 -9.99 6.37 -9.85
CA ASP A 15 -11.16 7.22 -10.02
C ASP A 15 -11.35 8.24 -8.88
N GLY A 16 -12.46 9.00 -8.93
CA GLY A 16 -12.81 9.99 -7.91
C GLY A 16 -13.82 9.50 -6.88
N THR A 17 -14.01 8.20 -6.73
CA THR A 17 -14.97 7.66 -5.75
C THR A 17 -14.49 7.93 -4.33
N GLU A 18 -15.37 8.46 -3.50
CA GLU A 18 -15.13 8.72 -2.10
C GLU A 18 -15.96 7.77 -1.21
N PRO A 19 -15.48 7.36 -0.04
CA PRO A 19 -14.21 7.73 0.59
C PRO A 19 -13.01 6.91 0.12
N LEU A 20 -13.21 5.86 -0.66
CA LEU A 20 -12.17 5.01 -1.23
C LEU A 20 -12.27 5.02 -2.75
N PRO A 21 -11.22 5.49 -3.44
CA PRO A 21 -11.18 5.47 -4.88
C PRO A 21 -11.08 4.05 -5.42
N LEU A 22 -11.67 3.82 -6.60
CA LEU A 22 -11.65 2.55 -7.30
C LEU A 22 -10.68 2.58 -8.46
N MET A 23 -10.09 1.45 -8.78
CA MET A 23 -9.36 1.27 -10.04
C MET A 23 -10.33 1.13 -11.20
N ARG A 24 -9.99 1.78 -12.30
CA ARG A 24 -10.67 1.68 -13.59
C ARG A 24 -9.70 1.27 -14.67
N SER A 25 -10.17 0.58 -15.67
CA SER A 25 -9.36 0.29 -16.85
C SER A 25 -10.16 0.31 -18.14
N LYS A 26 -9.45 0.54 -19.24
CA LYS A 26 -9.95 0.35 -20.61
C LYS A 26 -8.81 0.03 -21.57
N THR A 27 -9.09 -0.77 -22.56
CA THR A 27 -8.12 -1.27 -23.53
C THR A 27 -8.09 -0.42 -24.80
N LYS A 28 -6.90 0.00 -25.25
CA LYS A 28 -6.64 0.56 -26.58
C LYS A 28 -5.90 -0.45 -27.43
N ILE A 29 -6.25 -0.58 -28.69
CA ILE A 29 -5.50 -1.37 -29.67
C ILE A 29 -4.55 -0.42 -30.38
N LEU A 30 -3.28 -0.72 -30.34
CA LEU A 30 -2.19 0.05 -30.94
C LEU A 30 -1.52 -0.76 -32.05
N ALA A 31 -0.97 -0.08 -33.04
CA ALA A 31 -0.07 -0.72 -34.00
C ALA A 31 1.24 -1.10 -33.29
N ASP A 32 2.01 -2.04 -33.83
CA ASP A 32 3.24 -2.53 -33.20
C ASP A 32 4.34 -1.47 -33.08
N ASP A 33 4.26 -0.39 -33.87
CA ASP A 33 5.14 0.78 -33.87
C ASP A 33 4.57 1.99 -33.11
N GLU A 34 3.36 1.87 -32.52
CA GLU A 34 2.69 2.94 -31.78
C GLU A 34 2.88 2.75 -30.26
N GLU A 35 3.39 3.76 -29.57
CA GLU A 35 3.52 3.78 -28.11
C GLU A 35 2.24 4.27 -27.42
N PRO A 36 1.93 3.80 -26.18
CA PRO A 36 0.80 4.31 -25.42
C PRO A 36 0.91 5.80 -25.14
N GLY A 37 0.05 6.59 -25.78
CA GLY A 37 -0.02 8.04 -25.62
C GLY A 37 -1.17 8.49 -24.72
N ILE A 38 -1.40 9.79 -24.68
CA ILE A 38 -2.52 10.42 -23.97
C ILE A 38 -3.85 9.91 -24.55
N TRP A 39 -4.83 9.67 -23.67
CA TRP A 39 -6.16 9.22 -24.07
C TRP A 39 -7.27 9.88 -23.23
N GLY A 40 -8.37 10.29 -23.86
CA GLY A 40 -9.53 10.87 -23.17
C GLY A 40 -10.47 9.80 -22.60
N PHE A 41 -11.25 10.15 -21.56
CA PHE A 41 -12.29 9.31 -21.00
C PHE A 41 -13.44 10.14 -20.41
N ASP A 42 -14.59 9.51 -20.20
CA ASP A 42 -15.74 10.11 -19.52
C ASP A 42 -15.55 10.13 -18.00
N GLY A 43 -15.11 11.28 -17.48
CA GLY A 43 -14.93 11.48 -16.05
C GLY A 43 -16.24 11.50 -15.25
N SER A 44 -17.40 11.72 -15.90
CA SER A 44 -18.69 11.72 -15.19
C SER A 44 -19.09 10.32 -14.71
N SER A 45 -18.66 9.28 -15.42
CA SER A 45 -18.87 7.88 -15.05
C SER A 45 -17.90 7.36 -13.98
N THR A 46 -16.93 8.18 -13.58
CA THR A 46 -15.86 7.82 -12.62
C THR A 46 -15.75 8.79 -11.45
N ASN A 47 -16.77 9.59 -11.18
CA ASN A 47 -16.80 10.61 -10.14
C ASN A 47 -15.68 11.67 -10.25
N GLN A 48 -15.22 11.96 -11.47
CA GLN A 48 -14.13 12.91 -11.76
C GLN A 48 -14.59 14.10 -12.60
N ALA A 49 -15.86 14.16 -12.98
CA ALA A 49 -16.43 15.25 -13.75
C ALA A 49 -17.94 15.35 -13.56
N VAL A 50 -18.52 16.41 -14.11
CA VAL A 50 -19.96 16.57 -14.25
C VAL A 50 -20.35 16.32 -15.72
N GLY A 51 -21.61 15.88 -15.98
CA GLY A 51 -22.01 15.42 -17.33
C GLY A 51 -21.92 16.47 -18.43
N HIS A 52 -21.98 17.78 -18.12
CA HIS A 52 -21.86 18.86 -19.11
C HIS A 52 -20.41 19.32 -19.35
N ASP A 53 -19.42 18.79 -18.59
CA ASP A 53 -17.98 18.99 -18.76
C ASP A 53 -17.26 17.69 -18.36
N SER A 54 -17.57 16.61 -19.14
CA SER A 54 -17.26 15.23 -18.73
C SER A 54 -15.85 14.77 -19.08
N ASP A 55 -15.20 15.42 -20.03
CA ASP A 55 -13.92 14.92 -20.53
C ASP A 55 -12.79 15.06 -19.48
N ARG A 56 -12.05 13.97 -19.31
CA ARG A 56 -10.80 13.92 -18.55
C ARG A 56 -9.73 13.19 -19.36
N VAL A 57 -8.48 13.38 -18.97
CA VAL A 57 -7.33 12.93 -19.75
C VAL A 57 -6.52 11.92 -18.94
N LEU A 58 -6.18 10.80 -19.56
CA LEU A 58 -5.23 9.81 -19.07
C LEU A 58 -3.86 10.08 -19.68
N ARG A 59 -2.86 10.28 -18.82
CA ARG A 59 -1.45 10.41 -19.21
C ARG A 59 -0.66 9.23 -18.66
N PRO A 60 -0.06 8.39 -19.54
CA PRO A 60 0.80 7.29 -19.11
C PRO A 60 1.93 7.77 -18.19
N VAL A 61 2.15 7.05 -17.09
CA VAL A 61 3.20 7.36 -16.09
C VAL A 61 4.05 6.16 -15.69
N PHE A 62 3.51 4.94 -15.87
CA PHE A 62 4.24 3.70 -15.67
C PHE A 62 3.72 2.65 -16.66
N LEU A 63 4.63 1.88 -17.26
CA LEU A 63 4.33 0.81 -18.21
C LEU A 63 5.02 -0.47 -17.77
N CYS A 64 4.34 -1.59 -17.94
CA CYS A 64 4.92 -2.92 -17.75
C CYS A 64 4.27 -3.94 -18.71
N PRO A 65 4.92 -5.10 -18.95
CA PRO A 65 4.27 -6.20 -19.67
C PRO A 65 2.94 -6.60 -19.05
N ASP A 66 1.98 -7.06 -19.87
CA ASP A 66 0.73 -7.66 -19.40
C ASP A 66 0.90 -9.18 -19.22
N PRO A 67 1.08 -9.68 -17.99
CA PRO A 67 1.29 -11.10 -17.75
C PRO A 67 0.01 -11.93 -17.89
N ILE A 68 -1.16 -11.29 -17.87
CA ILE A 68 -2.45 -11.98 -17.95
C ILE A 68 -2.76 -12.41 -19.38
N ARG A 69 -2.49 -11.51 -20.35
CA ARG A 69 -2.77 -11.77 -21.77
C ARG A 69 -1.57 -12.33 -22.51
N SER A 70 -0.37 -12.15 -21.98
CA SER A 70 0.91 -12.52 -22.60
C SER A 70 1.17 -11.86 -23.97
N GLY A 71 2.32 -12.11 -24.58
CA GLY A 71 2.68 -11.53 -25.88
C GLY A 71 3.14 -10.07 -25.78
N PRO A 72 2.84 -9.20 -26.76
CA PRO A 72 3.28 -7.82 -26.81
C PRO A 72 2.40 -6.86 -25.98
N ASP A 73 1.33 -7.36 -25.34
CA ASP A 73 0.37 -6.56 -24.60
C ASP A 73 1.02 -5.88 -23.37
N VAL A 74 0.55 -4.67 -23.03
CA VAL A 74 1.11 -3.87 -21.94
C VAL A 74 0.04 -3.33 -20.99
N LEU A 75 0.40 -3.18 -19.74
CA LEU A 75 -0.36 -2.45 -18.74
C LEU A 75 0.20 -1.04 -18.60
N VAL A 76 -0.68 -0.05 -18.56
CA VAL A 76 -0.35 1.38 -18.59
C VAL A 76 -1.03 2.09 -17.44
N LEU A 77 -0.30 2.36 -16.35
CA LEU A 77 -0.80 3.19 -15.26
C LEU A 77 -0.82 4.66 -15.69
N CYS A 78 -1.91 5.35 -15.39
CA CYS A 78 -2.13 6.71 -15.85
C CYS A 78 -2.40 7.70 -14.71
N ASP A 79 -1.82 8.90 -14.85
CA ASP A 79 -2.29 10.11 -14.19
C ASP A 79 -3.63 10.55 -14.78
N VAL A 80 -4.53 11.06 -13.94
CA VAL A 80 -5.74 11.76 -14.38
C VAL A 80 -5.49 13.27 -14.41
N LEU A 81 -5.77 13.88 -15.55
CA LEU A 81 -5.62 15.32 -15.79
C LEU A 81 -6.95 15.93 -16.19
N ASN A 82 -7.09 17.24 -15.94
CA ASN A 82 -8.09 18.10 -16.57
C ASN A 82 -7.76 18.31 -18.05
N THR A 83 -8.71 18.86 -18.82
CA THR A 83 -8.51 19.13 -20.26
C THR A 83 -7.46 20.20 -20.55
N ASP A 84 -7.15 21.06 -19.57
CA ASP A 84 -6.04 22.03 -19.62
C ASP A 84 -4.68 21.42 -19.25
N MET A 85 -4.62 20.08 -19.08
CA MET A 85 -3.44 19.31 -18.72
C MET A 85 -2.92 19.53 -17.29
N THR A 86 -3.65 20.23 -16.43
CA THR A 86 -3.34 20.29 -15.00
C THR A 86 -3.77 18.99 -14.29
N PRO A 87 -3.08 18.57 -13.21
CA PRO A 87 -3.50 17.41 -12.44
C PRO A 87 -4.94 17.56 -11.93
N HIS A 88 -5.78 16.53 -12.17
CA HIS A 88 -7.11 16.49 -11.56
C HIS A 88 -7.01 16.37 -10.04
N VAL A 89 -8.01 16.85 -9.29
CA VAL A 89 -8.02 16.82 -7.82
C VAL A 89 -7.86 15.40 -7.24
N SER A 90 -8.35 14.37 -7.94
CA SER A 90 -8.16 12.97 -7.55
C SER A 90 -6.76 12.41 -7.84
N ASN A 91 -5.89 13.16 -8.50
CA ASN A 91 -4.53 12.73 -8.85
C ASN A 91 -3.57 12.91 -7.65
N THR A 92 -3.58 11.95 -6.73
CA THR A 92 -2.71 11.96 -5.54
C THR A 92 -1.25 11.72 -5.87
N ARG A 93 -0.95 11.06 -7.01
CA ARG A 93 0.41 10.81 -7.49
C ARG A 93 1.16 12.11 -7.79
N ALA A 94 0.52 13.09 -8.43
CA ALA A 94 1.14 14.37 -8.76
C ALA A 94 1.60 15.14 -7.51
N ALA A 95 0.78 15.14 -6.45
CA ALA A 95 1.13 15.74 -5.17
C ALA A 95 2.29 14.98 -4.49
N CYS A 96 2.31 13.65 -4.59
CA CYS A 96 3.41 12.81 -4.09
C CYS A 96 4.71 13.12 -4.83
N ALA A 97 4.68 13.21 -6.16
CA ALA A 97 5.84 13.54 -7.00
C ALA A 97 6.45 14.90 -6.65
N THR A 98 5.61 15.89 -6.33
CA THR A 98 6.07 17.21 -5.88
C THR A 98 6.89 17.12 -4.58
N VAL A 99 6.43 16.33 -3.61
CA VAL A 99 7.14 16.14 -2.34
C VAL A 99 8.39 15.29 -2.53
N ALA A 100 8.33 14.23 -3.33
CA ALA A 100 9.48 13.40 -3.66
C ALA A 100 10.62 14.24 -4.30
N LYS A 101 10.27 15.13 -5.24
CA LYS A 101 11.23 16.06 -5.87
C LYS A 101 11.83 17.04 -4.85
N LYS A 102 11.01 17.59 -3.96
CA LYS A 102 11.47 18.52 -2.91
C LYS A 102 12.53 17.89 -2.01
N PHE A 103 12.35 16.64 -1.66
CA PHE A 103 13.20 15.92 -0.71
C PHE A 103 14.13 14.86 -1.37
N ALA A 104 14.39 15.00 -2.68
CA ALA A 104 15.18 14.03 -3.45
C ALA A 104 16.56 13.71 -2.85
N LYS A 105 17.19 14.68 -2.16
CA LYS A 105 18.50 14.51 -1.51
C LYS A 105 18.51 13.46 -0.38
N HIS A 106 17.34 13.18 0.22
CA HIS A 106 17.19 12.19 1.30
C HIS A 106 17.07 10.76 0.79
N ASP A 107 16.97 10.55 -0.53
CA ASP A 107 16.89 9.22 -1.17
C ASP A 107 15.96 8.28 -0.38
N THR A 108 14.69 8.65 -0.30
CA THR A 108 13.68 7.93 0.49
C THR A 108 13.32 6.59 -0.14
N TRP A 109 13.35 5.52 0.66
CA TRP A 109 12.93 4.18 0.27
C TRP A 109 11.72 3.74 1.09
N PHE A 110 10.81 3.07 0.41
CA PHE A 110 9.59 2.50 0.98
C PHE A 110 9.50 1.00 0.72
N GLY A 111 8.93 0.28 1.69
CA GLY A 111 8.43 -1.07 1.52
C GLY A 111 7.01 -1.13 2.07
N LEU A 112 6.08 -1.74 1.34
CA LEU A 112 4.66 -1.82 1.70
C LEU A 112 4.25 -3.27 1.89
N GLU A 113 3.62 -3.59 3.02
CA GLU A 113 3.12 -4.91 3.40
C GLU A 113 1.60 -4.91 3.24
N GLN A 114 1.12 -5.25 2.03
CA GLN A 114 -0.29 -5.19 1.69
C GLN A 114 -1.02 -6.43 2.15
N GLU A 115 -1.79 -6.32 3.22
CA GLU A 115 -2.74 -7.34 3.63
C GLU A 115 -4.05 -7.25 2.83
N TYR A 116 -4.70 -8.39 2.63
CA TYR A 116 -6.00 -8.51 1.97
C TYR A 116 -6.67 -9.82 2.36
N THR A 117 -7.99 -9.89 2.16
CA THR A 117 -8.77 -11.08 2.47
C THR A 117 -9.54 -11.54 1.23
N PHE A 118 -9.42 -12.81 0.88
CA PHE A 118 -10.24 -13.41 -0.16
C PHE A 118 -11.65 -13.69 0.31
N PHE A 119 -12.62 -13.34 -0.53
CA PHE A 119 -14.04 -13.63 -0.31
C PHE A 119 -14.62 -14.42 -1.49
N GLN A 120 -15.40 -15.43 -1.15
CA GLN A 120 -16.23 -16.15 -2.10
C GLN A 120 -17.64 -16.26 -1.50
N ASN A 121 -18.67 -15.95 -2.30
CA ASN A 121 -20.07 -15.94 -1.85
C ASN A 121 -20.29 -15.11 -0.55
N ASN A 122 -19.67 -13.92 -0.48
CA ASN A 122 -19.71 -13.00 0.65
C ASN A 122 -19.15 -13.56 1.98
N ARG A 123 -18.32 -14.59 1.93
CA ARG A 123 -17.61 -15.17 3.09
C ARG A 123 -16.11 -15.19 2.83
N PRO A 124 -15.27 -15.04 3.85
CA PRO A 124 -13.84 -15.28 3.68
C PRO A 124 -13.59 -16.71 3.17
N LEU A 125 -12.66 -16.80 2.22
CA LEU A 125 -12.29 -18.08 1.63
C LEU A 125 -11.78 -19.07 2.70
N GLY A 126 -12.29 -20.29 2.70
CA GLY A 126 -11.94 -21.31 3.70
C GLY A 126 -12.74 -21.27 4.99
N TRP A 127 -13.65 -20.30 5.16
CA TRP A 127 -14.57 -20.31 6.29
C TRP A 127 -15.69 -21.33 6.09
N PRO A 128 -16.15 -22.00 7.15
CA PRO A 128 -17.24 -22.97 7.05
C PRO A 128 -18.55 -22.29 6.61
N GLU A 129 -19.44 -23.04 5.96
CA GLU A 129 -20.75 -22.51 5.52
C GLU A 129 -21.55 -21.93 6.70
N ASN A 130 -21.46 -22.55 7.85
CA ASN A 130 -22.14 -22.12 9.06
C ASN A 130 -21.14 -21.95 10.21
N GLY A 131 -21.30 -20.85 10.97
CA GLY A 131 -20.43 -20.55 12.09
C GLY A 131 -19.09 -19.92 11.69
N TYR A 132 -18.10 -20.14 12.53
CA TYR A 132 -16.75 -19.57 12.43
C TYR A 132 -15.71 -20.68 12.38
N PRO A 133 -14.55 -20.44 11.75
CA PRO A 133 -13.41 -21.35 11.85
C PRO A 133 -12.86 -21.37 13.28
N ALA A 134 -11.86 -22.21 13.53
CA ALA A 134 -11.10 -22.16 14.78
C ALA A 134 -10.51 -20.76 15.02
N PRO A 135 -10.25 -20.37 16.28
CA PRO A 135 -9.65 -19.07 16.59
C PRO A 135 -8.39 -18.82 15.79
N GLN A 136 -8.18 -17.57 15.38
CA GLN A 136 -7.00 -17.14 14.61
C GLN A 136 -5.69 -17.41 15.37
N GLY A 137 -4.61 -17.54 14.61
CA GLY A 137 -3.25 -17.79 15.12
C GLY A 137 -2.55 -18.90 14.35
N PRO A 138 -3.07 -20.15 14.31
CA PRO A 138 -2.37 -21.24 13.62
C PRO A 138 -2.24 -21.06 12.10
N TYR A 139 -3.03 -20.18 11.51
CA TYR A 139 -3.05 -19.92 10.07
C TYR A 139 -1.87 -19.08 9.56
N TYR A 140 -1.21 -18.32 10.45
CA TYR A 140 -0.06 -17.47 10.09
C TYR A 140 1.09 -18.30 9.53
N CYS A 141 1.47 -18.02 8.27
CA CYS A 141 2.46 -18.78 7.50
C CYS A 141 2.14 -20.28 7.44
N GLY A 142 0.85 -20.64 7.54
CA GLY A 142 0.38 -22.03 7.61
C GLY A 142 0.72 -22.85 6.37
N VAL A 143 0.75 -24.17 6.55
CA VAL A 143 1.00 -25.15 5.49
C VAL A 143 0.00 -26.29 5.62
N GLY A 144 -0.62 -26.67 4.51
CA GLY A 144 -1.61 -27.73 4.46
C GLY A 144 -3.02 -27.21 4.20
N ALA A 145 -3.90 -28.09 3.72
CA ALA A 145 -5.23 -27.73 3.26
C ALA A 145 -6.18 -27.28 4.39
N ASP A 146 -5.88 -27.65 5.62
CA ASP A 146 -6.68 -27.27 6.79
C ASP A 146 -6.30 -25.89 7.34
N GLU A 147 -5.11 -25.37 6.95
CA GLU A 147 -4.54 -24.14 7.50
C GLU A 147 -4.52 -22.99 6.47
N VAL A 148 -4.49 -23.28 5.17
CA VAL A 148 -4.23 -22.28 4.12
C VAL A 148 -5.27 -22.36 3.00
N PHE A 149 -5.88 -21.22 2.71
CA PHE A 149 -6.92 -21.10 1.69
C PHE A 149 -6.54 -20.04 0.67
N GLY A 150 -6.62 -20.35 -0.64
CA GLY A 150 -6.33 -19.41 -1.73
C GLY A 150 -4.87 -19.39 -2.19
N ARG A 151 -4.00 -20.33 -1.78
CA ARG A 151 -2.58 -20.37 -2.18
C ARG A 151 -2.38 -20.32 -3.69
N ALA A 152 -3.17 -21.05 -4.47
CA ALA A 152 -3.06 -21.04 -5.93
C ALA A 152 -3.29 -19.63 -6.52
N ILE A 153 -4.19 -18.83 -5.93
CA ILE A 153 -4.44 -17.45 -6.33
C ILE A 153 -3.22 -16.58 -6.02
N VAL A 154 -2.66 -16.74 -4.82
CA VAL A 154 -1.47 -15.98 -4.37
C VAL A 154 -0.25 -16.29 -5.24
N GLU A 155 -0.03 -17.55 -5.58
CA GLU A 155 1.08 -17.97 -6.44
C GLU A 155 0.91 -17.44 -7.87
N ALA A 156 -0.31 -17.49 -8.42
CA ALA A 156 -0.62 -16.90 -9.72
C ALA A 156 -0.41 -15.37 -9.72
N HIS A 157 -0.89 -14.66 -8.67
CA HIS A 157 -0.65 -13.24 -8.50
C HIS A 157 0.83 -12.89 -8.36
N THR A 158 1.57 -13.65 -7.56
CA THR A 158 3.02 -13.45 -7.38
C THR A 158 3.76 -13.61 -8.70
N THR A 159 3.44 -14.66 -9.45
CA THR A 159 4.00 -14.90 -10.79
C THR A 159 3.71 -13.74 -11.73
N ALA A 160 2.44 -13.30 -11.78
CA ALA A 160 2.06 -12.16 -12.60
C ALA A 160 2.82 -10.88 -12.21
N CYS A 161 2.97 -10.58 -10.92
CA CYS A 161 3.78 -9.44 -10.47
C CYS A 161 5.25 -9.54 -10.90
N MET A 162 5.84 -10.72 -10.83
CA MET A 162 7.23 -10.95 -11.26
C MET A 162 7.37 -10.78 -12.77
N GLU A 163 6.47 -11.33 -13.57
CA GLU A 163 6.46 -11.22 -15.03
C GLU A 163 6.21 -9.77 -15.50
N ALA A 164 5.39 -9.00 -14.77
CA ALA A 164 5.23 -7.57 -14.99
C ALA A 164 6.43 -6.73 -14.54
N GLY A 165 7.48 -7.33 -13.94
CA GLY A 165 8.67 -6.63 -13.44
C GLY A 165 8.39 -5.74 -12.22
N LEU A 166 7.32 -6.01 -11.46
CA LEU A 166 7.04 -5.29 -10.23
C LEU A 166 8.02 -5.67 -9.12
N LYS A 167 8.31 -4.74 -8.22
CA LYS A 167 9.20 -4.97 -7.06
C LYS A 167 8.47 -5.74 -5.95
N ILE A 168 7.88 -6.89 -6.30
CA ILE A 168 7.33 -7.79 -5.29
C ILE A 168 8.48 -8.47 -4.55
N SER A 169 8.45 -8.50 -3.21
CA SER A 169 9.53 -8.99 -2.36
C SER A 169 9.15 -10.14 -1.46
N GLY A 170 7.87 -10.40 -1.27
CA GLY A 170 7.42 -11.51 -0.45
C GLY A 170 5.92 -11.69 -0.44
N THR A 171 5.47 -12.86 0.03
CA THR A 171 4.06 -13.17 0.32
C THR A 171 3.98 -14.12 1.51
N ASN A 172 2.94 -14.00 2.31
CA ASN A 172 2.63 -14.94 3.40
C ASN A 172 1.13 -15.01 3.67
N ALA A 173 0.70 -16.15 4.22
CA ALA A 173 -0.62 -16.27 4.80
C ALA A 173 -0.67 -15.55 6.15
N GLU A 174 -1.79 -14.90 6.44
CA GLU A 174 -2.04 -14.13 7.65
C GLU A 174 -2.78 -14.94 8.73
N VAL A 175 -2.98 -14.35 9.90
CA VAL A 175 -3.51 -15.03 11.09
C VAL A 175 -4.98 -15.44 10.97
N MET A 176 -5.73 -14.90 10.00
CA MET A 176 -7.13 -15.25 9.72
C MET A 176 -7.22 -16.10 8.46
N PRO A 177 -8.05 -17.18 8.43
CA PRO A 177 -8.23 -17.98 7.22
C PRO A 177 -8.71 -17.14 6.03
N GLY A 178 -8.06 -17.31 4.87
CA GLY A 178 -8.32 -16.54 3.66
C GLY A 178 -7.70 -15.14 3.64
N GLN A 179 -6.99 -14.75 4.69
CA GLN A 179 -6.20 -13.52 4.72
C GLN A 179 -4.75 -13.78 4.32
N TRP A 180 -4.21 -12.89 3.50
CA TRP A 180 -2.88 -12.98 2.93
C TRP A 180 -2.22 -11.60 2.89
N GLU A 181 -0.91 -11.60 2.74
CA GLU A 181 -0.09 -10.43 2.54
C GLU A 181 0.80 -10.61 1.31
N PHE A 182 1.01 -9.53 0.56
CA PHE A 182 2.15 -9.40 -0.37
C PHE A 182 2.95 -8.13 -0.05
N GLN A 183 4.23 -8.14 -0.41
CA GLN A 183 5.15 -7.05 -0.09
C GLN A 183 5.72 -6.42 -1.36
N ILE A 184 5.70 -5.09 -1.42
CA ILE A 184 6.27 -4.29 -2.50
C ILE A 184 7.43 -3.47 -1.98
N GLY A 185 8.54 -3.48 -2.68
CA GLY A 185 9.71 -2.66 -2.38
C GLY A 185 10.98 -3.48 -2.14
N PRO A 186 12.11 -2.81 -1.80
CA PRO A 186 12.22 -1.35 -1.63
C PRO A 186 12.11 -0.56 -2.93
N ALA A 187 11.45 0.60 -2.86
CA ALA A 187 11.23 1.50 -3.98
C ALA A 187 11.21 2.97 -3.55
N GLY A 188 11.41 3.89 -4.48
CA GLY A 188 11.34 5.33 -4.23
C GLY A 188 9.91 5.81 -3.90
N THR A 189 9.78 7.05 -3.40
CA THR A 189 8.54 7.63 -2.88
C THR A 189 7.35 7.55 -3.84
N VAL A 190 7.54 7.76 -5.13
CA VAL A 190 6.46 7.67 -6.14
C VAL A 190 6.35 6.26 -6.68
N GLU A 191 7.49 5.65 -6.99
CA GLU A 191 7.61 4.32 -7.58
C GLU A 191 6.89 3.26 -6.74
N VAL A 192 6.99 3.32 -5.42
CA VAL A 192 6.31 2.36 -4.53
C VAL A 192 4.80 2.38 -4.71
N GLY A 193 4.22 3.56 -4.94
CA GLY A 193 2.80 3.74 -5.24
C GLY A 193 2.42 3.17 -6.60
N ASP A 194 3.25 3.41 -7.63
CA ASP A 194 3.05 2.86 -8.96
C ASP A 194 3.01 1.33 -8.91
N HIS A 195 4.00 0.72 -8.26
CA HIS A 195 4.09 -0.73 -8.10
C HIS A 195 2.95 -1.32 -7.25
N LEU A 196 2.53 -0.66 -6.15
CA LEU A 196 1.43 -1.16 -5.34
C LEU A 196 0.10 -1.12 -6.09
N TRP A 197 -0.21 -0.04 -6.81
CA TRP A 197 -1.44 0.03 -7.60
C TRP A 197 -1.48 -1.02 -8.71
N MET A 198 -0.34 -1.25 -9.38
CA MET A 198 -0.25 -2.31 -10.40
C MET A 198 -0.38 -3.71 -9.79
N ALA A 199 0.23 -3.96 -8.63
CA ALA A 199 0.07 -5.23 -7.92
C ALA A 199 -1.37 -5.46 -7.46
N ARG A 200 -2.08 -4.43 -6.97
CA ARG A 200 -3.52 -4.51 -6.66
C ARG A 200 -4.35 -4.80 -7.90
N TYR A 201 -4.04 -4.16 -9.04
CA TYR A 201 -4.71 -4.46 -10.31
C TYR A 201 -4.55 -5.93 -10.70
N LEU A 202 -3.32 -6.43 -10.68
CA LEU A 202 -3.04 -7.83 -11.00
C LEU A 202 -3.73 -8.79 -10.00
N LEU A 203 -3.77 -8.45 -8.70
CA LEU A 203 -4.48 -9.24 -7.69
C LEU A 203 -5.97 -9.38 -8.02
N TYR A 204 -6.64 -8.28 -8.38
CA TYR A 204 -8.05 -8.30 -8.72
C TYR A 204 -8.30 -9.07 -10.01
N ARG A 205 -7.47 -8.86 -11.03
CA ARG A 205 -7.59 -9.56 -12.32
C ARG A 205 -7.37 -11.07 -12.19
N VAL A 206 -6.35 -11.48 -11.46
CA VAL A 206 -6.10 -12.91 -11.19
C VAL A 206 -7.25 -13.51 -10.37
N ALA A 207 -7.73 -12.82 -9.35
CA ALA A 207 -8.84 -13.31 -8.52
C ALA A 207 -10.15 -13.50 -9.30
N GLU A 208 -10.40 -12.70 -10.37
CA GLU A 208 -11.55 -12.90 -11.28
C GLU A 208 -11.56 -14.29 -11.90
N ASP A 209 -10.41 -14.81 -12.34
CA ASP A 209 -10.31 -16.13 -12.97
C ASP A 209 -10.64 -17.28 -12.01
N PHE A 210 -10.49 -17.05 -10.69
CA PHE A 210 -10.84 -18.00 -9.64
C PHE A 210 -12.26 -17.79 -9.08
N GLY A 211 -13.01 -16.79 -9.56
CA GLY A 211 -14.34 -16.45 -9.02
C GLY A 211 -14.29 -16.01 -7.56
N VAL A 212 -13.22 -15.31 -7.16
CA VAL A 212 -12.94 -14.84 -5.80
C VAL A 212 -12.74 -13.32 -5.81
N ASN A 213 -13.21 -12.64 -4.77
CA ASN A 213 -12.94 -11.22 -4.56
C ASN A 213 -11.78 -11.03 -3.57
N ALA A 214 -10.78 -10.26 -3.93
CA ALA A 214 -9.76 -9.79 -3.00
C ALA A 214 -10.22 -8.48 -2.35
N SER A 215 -10.37 -8.49 -1.02
CA SER A 215 -10.82 -7.33 -0.24
C SER A 215 -9.67 -6.68 0.51
N ILE A 216 -9.50 -5.37 0.33
CA ILE A 216 -8.56 -4.54 1.11
C ILE A 216 -9.27 -3.73 2.20
N VAL A 217 -10.43 -4.15 2.67
CA VAL A 217 -11.15 -3.51 3.77
C VAL A 217 -10.36 -3.66 5.06
N ALA A 218 -10.20 -2.56 5.81
CA ALA A 218 -9.35 -2.50 7.01
C ALA A 218 -9.82 -3.45 8.14
N LYS A 219 -11.11 -3.74 8.24
CA LYS A 219 -11.70 -4.70 9.17
C LYS A 219 -12.72 -5.56 8.42
N PRO A 220 -12.26 -6.59 7.68
CA PRO A 220 -13.12 -7.38 6.81
C PRO A 220 -14.19 -8.17 7.57
N ILE A 221 -13.89 -8.62 8.78
CA ILE A 221 -14.81 -9.32 9.68
C ILE A 221 -14.84 -8.61 11.03
N ARG A 222 -16.05 -8.33 11.51
CA ARG A 222 -16.26 -7.73 12.84
C ARG A 222 -15.97 -8.72 13.96
N GLY A 223 -15.74 -8.20 15.17
CA GLY A 223 -15.47 -9.01 16.37
C GLY A 223 -13.97 -9.29 16.56
N ASP A 224 -13.68 -10.39 17.24
CA ASP A 224 -12.31 -10.78 17.64
C ASP A 224 -11.51 -11.43 16.50
N TRP A 225 -11.47 -10.76 15.34
CA TRP A 225 -10.73 -11.17 14.15
C TRP A 225 -9.72 -10.10 13.77
N ASN A 226 -8.64 -10.51 13.09
CA ASN A 226 -7.60 -9.61 12.64
C ASN A 226 -8.15 -8.53 11.69
N GLY A 227 -7.59 -7.33 11.75
CA GLY A 227 -7.76 -6.31 10.72
C GLY A 227 -6.80 -6.55 9.56
N ALA A 228 -6.89 -5.72 8.54
CA ALA A 228 -5.97 -5.72 7.41
C ALA A 228 -5.27 -4.36 7.30
N GLY A 229 -3.94 -4.38 7.35
CA GLY A 229 -3.05 -3.23 7.23
C GLY A 229 -2.35 -3.13 5.88
N CYS A 230 -1.69 -2.02 5.68
CA CYS A 230 -0.62 -1.88 4.71
C CYS A 230 0.56 -1.21 5.42
N HIS A 231 1.24 -2.02 6.25
CA HIS A 231 2.36 -1.51 7.03
C HIS A 231 3.39 -0.89 6.10
N THR A 232 3.90 0.25 6.50
CA THR A 232 4.76 1.06 5.65
C THR A 232 6.15 1.15 6.24
N ASN A 233 7.07 0.40 5.66
CA ASN A 233 8.49 0.49 5.95
C ASN A 233 9.05 1.73 5.25
N PHE A 234 9.86 2.52 5.98
CA PHE A 234 10.40 3.77 5.48
C PHE A 234 11.83 4.00 5.95
N SER A 235 12.68 4.47 5.04
CA SER A 235 14.02 4.96 5.37
C SER A 235 14.43 6.15 4.51
N THR A 236 15.38 6.91 5.04
CA THR A 236 16.16 7.91 4.29
C THR A 236 17.63 7.48 4.24
N VAL A 237 18.44 8.14 3.43
CA VAL A 237 19.89 7.87 3.41
C VAL A 237 20.49 8.04 4.81
N GLU A 238 20.07 9.07 5.57
CA GLU A 238 20.54 9.32 6.93
C GLU A 238 20.15 8.21 7.91
N MET A 239 18.93 7.65 7.78
CA MET A 239 18.46 6.52 8.61
C MET A 239 19.23 5.24 8.30
N ARG A 240 19.66 5.05 7.05
CA ARG A 240 20.49 3.90 6.64
C ARG A 240 21.93 4.02 7.11
N GLU A 241 22.34 5.16 7.66
CA GLU A 241 23.69 5.44 8.12
C GLU A 241 23.82 5.56 9.65
N ASN A 242 22.78 6.08 10.33
CA ASN A 242 22.90 6.35 11.77
C ASN A 242 21.57 6.22 12.54
N TRP A 243 21.73 5.96 13.85
CA TRP A 243 20.63 5.74 14.79
C TRP A 243 19.82 6.99 15.11
N ASP A 244 20.44 8.16 15.20
CA ASP A 244 19.76 9.38 15.60
C ASP A 244 18.71 9.80 14.56
N ALA A 245 18.97 9.52 13.28
CA ALA A 245 18.00 9.75 12.22
C ALA A 245 16.78 8.83 12.36
N ILE A 246 16.96 7.58 12.81
CA ILE A 246 15.85 6.65 13.09
C ILE A 246 14.98 7.18 14.23
N ILE A 247 15.61 7.63 15.34
CA ILE A 247 14.86 8.20 16.47
C ILE A 247 14.18 9.51 16.06
N THR A 248 14.85 10.36 15.28
CA THR A 248 14.26 11.59 14.73
C THR A 248 13.02 11.29 13.88
N ALA A 249 13.06 10.25 13.03
CA ALA A 249 11.92 9.82 12.26
C ALA A 249 10.76 9.41 13.17
N CYS A 250 10.98 8.53 14.14
CA CYS A 250 9.96 8.11 15.09
C CYS A 250 9.34 9.29 15.86
N GLU A 251 10.16 10.17 16.40
CA GLU A 251 9.69 11.33 17.18
C GLU A 251 8.95 12.34 16.31
N SER A 252 9.38 12.55 15.06
CA SER A 252 8.71 13.47 14.14
C SER A 252 7.30 13.04 13.78
N LEU A 253 7.06 11.72 13.63
CA LEU A 253 5.76 11.14 13.36
C LEU A 253 4.80 11.24 14.55
N GLY A 254 5.32 11.45 15.76
CA GLY A 254 4.56 11.62 17.00
C GLY A 254 4.45 13.07 17.49
N GLN A 255 4.97 14.05 16.76
CA GLN A 255 4.82 15.46 17.15
C GLN A 255 3.34 15.88 17.22
N PRO A 256 2.97 16.83 18.10
CA PRO A 256 1.58 17.29 18.23
C PRO A 256 0.93 17.61 16.88
N GLY A 257 -0.26 17.04 16.64
CA GLY A 257 -1.03 17.16 15.40
C GLY A 257 -0.57 16.25 14.25
N LYS A 258 0.61 15.61 14.35
CA LYS A 258 1.10 14.72 13.29
C LYS A 258 0.41 13.36 13.27
N PRO A 259 0.16 12.71 14.41
CA PRO A 259 -0.60 11.44 14.39
C PRO A 259 -1.95 11.57 13.70
N GLU A 260 -2.70 12.64 13.97
CA GLU A 260 -4.01 12.91 13.38
C GLU A 260 -3.89 13.19 11.87
N GLU A 261 -2.98 14.09 11.46
CA GLU A 261 -2.71 14.40 10.05
C GLU A 261 -2.37 13.14 9.24
N HIS A 262 -1.57 12.25 9.81
CA HIS A 262 -1.20 11.01 9.16
C HIS A 262 -2.38 10.04 9.05
N LEU A 263 -3.15 9.87 10.11
CA LEU A 263 -4.31 8.98 10.13
C LEU A 263 -5.40 9.39 9.12
N GLU A 264 -5.52 10.66 8.76
CA GLU A 264 -6.40 11.12 7.68
C GLU A 264 -5.95 10.63 6.29
N CYS A 265 -4.65 10.37 6.13
CA CYS A 265 -4.06 9.85 4.89
C CYS A 265 -3.97 8.31 4.84
N TYR A 266 -4.17 7.63 5.98
CA TYR A 266 -3.86 6.21 6.16
C TYR A 266 -5.02 5.26 5.86
N GLY A 267 -5.99 5.69 5.05
CA GLY A 267 -7.18 4.92 4.70
C GLY A 267 -8.32 5.10 5.69
N ILE A 268 -9.35 4.28 5.56
CA ILE A 268 -10.55 4.33 6.41
C ILE A 268 -10.68 3.07 7.26
N GLY A 269 -11.49 3.16 8.35
CA GLY A 269 -11.73 2.02 9.26
C GLY A 269 -10.65 1.87 10.34
N LYS A 270 -9.90 2.95 10.62
CA LYS A 270 -8.88 2.98 11.68
C LYS A 270 -9.46 2.67 13.06
N GLU A 271 -10.69 3.12 13.33
CA GLU A 271 -11.39 2.91 14.59
C GLU A 271 -11.68 1.44 14.87
N ASP A 272 -12.03 0.68 13.82
CA ASP A 272 -12.32 -0.74 13.91
C ASP A 272 -11.05 -1.61 13.89
N ARG A 273 -9.96 -1.12 13.28
CA ARG A 273 -8.70 -1.85 13.13
C ARG A 273 -7.68 -1.54 14.23
N LEU A 274 -7.45 -0.26 14.55
CA LEU A 274 -6.42 0.19 15.49
C LEU A 274 -7.01 0.31 16.90
N THR A 275 -7.26 -0.82 17.54
CA THR A 275 -8.00 -0.91 18.81
C THR A 275 -7.11 -1.08 20.04
N GLY A 276 -5.83 -1.37 19.86
CA GLY A 276 -4.90 -1.78 20.93
C GLY A 276 -4.87 -3.30 21.13
N HIS A 277 -5.67 -4.05 20.37
CA HIS A 277 -5.65 -5.51 20.28
C HIS A 277 -5.13 -5.95 18.90
N HIS A 278 -4.90 -7.25 18.71
CA HIS A 278 -4.46 -7.82 17.42
C HIS A 278 -3.22 -7.09 16.87
N GLU A 279 -2.19 -6.94 17.73
CA GLU A 279 -0.91 -6.35 17.36
C GLU A 279 -1.00 -4.90 16.83
N THR A 280 -1.96 -4.11 17.34
CA THR A 280 -2.09 -2.69 17.01
C THR A 280 -1.93 -1.78 18.22
N ALA A 281 -1.47 -0.53 18.01
CA ALA A 281 -1.71 0.55 18.95
C ALA A 281 -3.11 1.11 18.75
N PRO A 282 -3.79 1.63 19.80
CA PRO A 282 -5.03 2.35 19.64
C PRO A 282 -4.86 3.57 18.72
N TRP A 283 -5.84 3.86 17.84
CA TRP A 283 -5.72 4.96 16.87
C TRP A 283 -5.56 6.35 17.51
N TRP A 284 -5.98 6.53 18.76
CA TRP A 284 -5.84 7.79 19.52
C TRP A 284 -4.53 7.92 20.30
N GLU A 285 -3.64 6.92 20.22
CA GLU A 285 -2.37 6.90 20.93
C GLU A 285 -1.22 6.73 19.93
N TYR A 286 -0.20 7.57 20.03
CA TYR A 286 1.03 7.39 19.29
C TYR A 286 2.14 6.89 20.22
N ARG A 287 2.77 5.81 19.83
CA ARG A 287 3.97 5.28 20.49
C ARG A 287 4.87 4.56 19.51
N TYR A 288 6.15 4.55 19.75
CA TYR A 288 7.10 3.74 19.00
C TYR A 288 7.91 2.84 19.92
N GLY A 289 8.50 1.76 19.40
CA GLY A 289 9.29 0.84 20.20
C GLY A 289 10.05 -0.19 19.39
N ILE A 290 11.12 -0.72 19.99
CA ILE A 290 11.94 -1.78 19.40
C ILE A 290 11.20 -3.11 19.53
N SER A 291 11.07 -3.85 18.40
CA SER A 291 10.42 -5.17 18.33
C SER A 291 8.98 -5.20 18.86
N ASN A 292 8.34 -4.04 18.99
CA ASN A 292 7.01 -3.92 19.58
C ASN A 292 5.93 -3.80 18.51
N ARG A 293 5.23 -4.90 18.23
CA ARG A 293 4.10 -4.94 17.28
C ARG A 293 2.84 -4.22 17.80
N GLY A 294 2.74 -3.98 19.09
CA GLY A 294 1.67 -3.14 19.68
C GLY A 294 1.98 -1.63 19.63
N ALA A 295 3.02 -1.18 18.94
CA ALA A 295 3.34 0.22 18.75
C ALA A 295 2.76 0.76 17.43
N SER A 296 2.58 2.08 17.33
CA SER A 296 2.23 2.79 16.09
C SER A 296 3.36 2.69 15.06
N VAL A 297 4.60 2.86 15.55
CA VAL A 297 5.82 2.73 14.75
C VAL A 297 6.77 1.73 15.41
N ARG A 298 7.15 0.71 14.69
CA ARG A 298 8.07 -0.32 15.14
C ARG A 298 9.47 -0.08 14.56
N ILE A 299 10.47 -0.18 15.42
CA ILE A 299 11.87 -0.30 15.00
C ILE A 299 12.20 -1.80 15.04
N PRO A 300 12.53 -2.44 13.90
CA PRO A 300 12.92 -3.84 13.88
C PRO A 300 14.14 -4.11 14.79
N TRP A 301 14.22 -5.33 15.35
CA TRP A 301 15.30 -5.69 16.24
C TRP A 301 16.69 -5.58 15.58
N GLN A 302 16.77 -5.95 14.30
CA GLN A 302 18.01 -5.87 13.52
C GLN A 302 18.47 -4.41 13.38
N VAL A 303 17.53 -3.50 13.06
CA VAL A 303 17.82 -2.05 12.97
C VAL A 303 18.34 -1.50 14.29
N ALA A 304 17.76 -1.94 15.41
CA ALA A 304 18.23 -1.54 16.74
C ALA A 304 19.62 -2.10 17.08
N ALA A 305 19.94 -3.30 16.62
CA ALA A 305 21.26 -3.92 16.77
C ALA A 305 22.31 -3.20 15.91
N ASP A 306 22.01 -2.96 14.63
CA ASP A 306 22.92 -2.37 13.66
C ASP A 306 23.01 -0.84 13.77
N LYS A 307 22.14 -0.22 14.57
CA LYS A 307 22.03 1.24 14.75
C LYS A 307 21.82 2.01 13.44
N LYS A 308 21.19 1.40 12.45
CA LYS A 308 20.86 1.96 11.14
C LYS A 308 19.80 1.10 10.44
N GLY A 309 19.07 1.67 9.48
CA GLY A 309 18.11 0.94 8.66
C GLY A 309 16.81 1.71 8.42
N TYR A 310 15.67 1.21 8.89
CA TYR A 310 14.35 1.71 8.60
C TYR A 310 13.42 1.64 9.81
N VAL A 311 12.26 2.24 9.71
CA VAL A 311 11.13 2.10 10.64
C VAL A 311 9.91 1.56 9.92
N GLU A 312 9.03 0.88 10.63
CA GLU A 312 7.75 0.38 10.15
C GLU A 312 6.61 1.17 10.79
N ASP A 313 5.90 1.98 9.99
CA ASP A 313 4.64 2.58 10.42
C ASP A 313 3.50 1.56 10.22
N ARG A 314 2.92 1.10 11.32
CA ARG A 314 1.90 0.05 11.37
C ARG A 314 0.47 0.58 11.30
N ARG A 315 0.30 1.90 11.27
CA ARG A 315 -1.00 2.57 11.28
C ARG A 315 -1.74 2.54 9.93
N PRO A 316 -1.09 2.56 8.74
CA PRO A 316 -1.82 2.56 7.48
C PRO A 316 -2.69 1.32 7.31
N SER A 317 -3.97 1.50 6.94
CA SER A 317 -4.92 0.44 6.66
C SER A 317 -4.70 -0.15 5.26
N ALA A 318 -5.15 -1.38 5.03
CA ALA A 318 -4.99 -2.06 3.75
C ALA A 318 -5.54 -1.26 2.55
N ASN A 319 -6.59 -0.45 2.79
CA ASN A 319 -7.25 0.37 1.76
C ASN A 319 -6.62 1.76 1.57
N MET A 320 -5.45 2.01 2.14
CA MET A 320 -4.77 3.30 2.00
C MET A 320 -4.38 3.61 0.56
N ASP A 321 -4.29 4.89 0.23
CA ASP A 321 -3.67 5.39 -1.00
C ASP A 321 -2.15 5.51 -0.79
N PRO A 322 -1.32 4.72 -1.51
CA PRO A 322 0.12 4.70 -1.28
C PRO A 322 0.79 6.05 -1.55
N TYR A 323 0.28 6.84 -2.48
CA TYR A 323 0.82 8.16 -2.76
C TYR A 323 0.56 9.14 -1.61
N LYS A 324 -0.64 9.09 -0.99
CA LYS A 324 -0.95 9.91 0.20
C LYS A 324 -0.04 9.54 1.36
N VAL A 325 0.13 8.24 1.62
CA VAL A 325 0.97 7.72 2.71
C VAL A 325 2.44 8.08 2.49
N ALA A 326 3.01 7.75 1.33
CA ALA A 326 4.41 8.05 1.02
C ALA A 326 4.69 9.56 1.08
N ARG A 327 3.77 10.39 0.57
CA ARG A 327 3.87 11.85 0.60
C ARG A 327 3.93 12.39 2.03
N VAL A 328 2.99 11.99 2.90
CA VAL A 328 2.91 12.55 4.26
C VAL A 328 4.09 12.11 5.13
N ILE A 329 4.53 10.85 5.02
CA ILE A 329 5.70 10.35 5.75
C ILE A 329 6.97 11.07 5.29
N THR A 330 7.21 11.13 3.97
CA THR A 330 8.38 11.84 3.41
C THR A 330 8.40 13.30 3.87
N ASN A 331 7.27 14.01 3.75
CA ASN A 331 7.22 15.42 4.15
C ASN A 331 7.51 15.61 5.64
N THR A 332 6.95 14.78 6.51
CA THR A 332 7.13 14.89 7.97
C THR A 332 8.57 14.59 8.36
N VAL A 333 9.10 13.44 7.96
CA VAL A 333 10.42 12.97 8.40
C VAL A 333 11.54 13.81 7.79
N CYS A 334 11.52 14.05 6.46
CA CYS A 334 12.58 14.84 5.82
C CYS A 334 12.59 16.30 6.31
N THR A 335 11.41 16.89 6.59
CA THR A 335 11.36 18.23 7.21
C THR A 335 11.99 18.24 8.60
N ALA A 336 11.80 17.20 9.40
CA ALA A 336 12.40 17.08 10.72
C ALA A 336 13.92 16.94 10.65
N LEU A 337 14.41 16.10 9.72
CA LEU A 337 15.86 15.94 9.49
C LEU A 337 16.49 17.26 9.02
N GLU A 338 15.88 17.99 8.09
CA GLU A 338 16.39 19.31 7.64
C GLU A 338 16.44 20.37 8.74
N LYS A 339 15.48 20.34 9.67
CA LYS A 339 15.46 21.26 10.83
C LYS A 339 16.45 20.85 11.92
N GLY A 340 17.12 19.71 11.80
CA GLY A 340 18.03 19.22 12.81
C GLY A 340 17.35 18.95 14.17
N LEU A 341 16.09 18.49 14.12
CA LEU A 341 15.38 18.08 15.35
C LEU A 341 16.21 17.00 16.04
N LYS A 342 16.75 17.33 17.20
CA LYS A 342 17.48 16.36 18.01
C LYS A 342 16.49 15.50 18.77
N PRO A 343 16.75 14.18 18.91
CA PRO A 343 15.95 13.32 19.75
C PRO A 343 15.76 13.91 21.14
N ALA A 344 14.56 13.84 21.68
CA ALA A 344 14.34 14.17 23.08
C ALA A 344 15.21 13.26 23.93
N LYS A 345 15.88 13.80 24.96
CA LYS A 345 16.65 12.97 25.90
C LYS A 345 15.70 11.91 26.48
N PRO A 346 16.09 10.61 26.50
CA PRO A 346 15.22 9.57 27.03
C PRO A 346 14.80 9.94 28.45
N ALA A 347 13.49 9.93 28.71
CA ALA A 347 12.98 10.07 30.07
C ALA A 347 13.63 8.97 30.92
N LYS A 348 14.27 9.37 32.06
CA LYS A 348 14.87 8.40 32.98
C LYS A 348 13.80 7.38 33.34
N ALA A 349 14.05 6.11 33.01
CA ALA A 349 13.20 5.02 33.43
C ALA A 349 13.02 5.05 34.92
N THR A 350 11.83 5.42 35.39
CA THR A 350 11.45 5.23 36.82
C THR A 350 11.28 3.73 37.01
N ALA A 351 12.28 3.11 37.59
CA ALA A 351 12.22 1.73 38.05
C ALA A 351 11.08 1.64 39.11
N LYS A 352 9.95 1.08 38.72
CA LYS A 352 8.94 0.64 39.69
C LYS A 352 9.58 -0.46 40.51
N LYS A 353 9.91 -0.16 41.79
CA LYS A 353 10.21 -1.18 42.77
C LYS A 353 9.00 -2.10 42.90
N THR A 354 9.13 -3.32 42.43
CA THR A 354 8.24 -4.41 42.77
C THR A 354 8.49 -4.78 44.19
N THR A 355 7.65 -4.34 45.11
CA THR A 355 7.55 -4.93 46.46
C THR A 355 6.85 -6.30 46.30
N ARG A 356 7.50 -7.30 46.89
CA ARG A 356 7.08 -8.71 46.96
C ARG A 356 5.73 -8.86 47.66
#